data_042fb95b8d225a4a9e313fc3dc4d1272
#
_entry.id   042fb95b8d225a4a9e313fc3dc4d1272
#
_cell.length_a   1.000
_cell.length_b   1.000
_cell.length_c   1.000
_cell.angle_alpha   90.00
_cell.angle_beta   90.00
_cell.angle_gamma   90.00
#
_symmetry.space_group_name_H-M   'P 1'
#
loop_
_entity.id
_entity.type
_entity.pdbx_description
1 polymer ?
#
loop_
_entity_poly.entity_id
_entity_poly.type
_entity_poly.pdbx_seq_one_letter_code
_entity_poly.pdbx_strand_id
1 'polypeptide(L)'
;MTTNLTIAYQGSEGSYSEELLKKEFSEYIFVACKSFTELINIVSREKCQGLLPVENSIAGTVNEAYEELIESGLEIFGEFIKKINHTLIGLSGSKFDDITHVISHPQALQQCSKFLQDSKLRITPVFDTAGSVFEILETKDTNTAAIAGGHFKNDKRFKILKENISNHEENFTRFLLIGNEKIESKKENNKFSSVLISDDKPGSLLKALNIFSCLLYTSDA
;
A
#
# COMPACT_ATOMS: atom_id res chain seq x y z
N MET A 1 -28.46 -7.14 15.63
CA MET A 1 -27.89 -7.32 14.28
C MET A 1 -26.47 -6.81 14.37
N THR A 2 -25.48 -7.67 14.35
CA THR A 2 -24.07 -7.28 14.28
C THR A 2 -23.87 -6.68 12.88
N THR A 3 -23.78 -5.36 12.78
CA THR A 3 -23.31 -4.71 11.55
C THR A 3 -21.88 -5.20 11.33
N ASN A 4 -21.70 -6.04 10.31
CA ASN A 4 -20.36 -6.43 9.89
C ASN A 4 -19.63 -5.14 9.47
N LEU A 5 -18.63 -4.76 10.24
CA LEU A 5 -17.83 -3.59 9.95
C LEU A 5 -17.01 -3.86 8.68
N THR A 6 -17.07 -2.94 7.73
CA THR A 6 -16.41 -3.09 6.42
C THR A 6 -15.29 -2.08 6.29
N ILE A 7 -14.15 -2.51 5.72
CA ILE A 7 -13.05 -1.63 5.33
C ILE A 7 -12.75 -1.83 3.85
N ALA A 8 -12.85 -0.75 3.07
CA ALA A 8 -12.43 -0.73 1.68
C ALA A 8 -10.91 -0.46 1.59
N TYR A 9 -10.23 -1.03 0.59
CA TYR A 9 -8.81 -0.79 0.36
C TYR A 9 -8.48 -0.79 -1.13
N GLN A 10 -7.49 -0.01 -1.53
CA GLN A 10 -7.00 -0.03 -2.91
C GLN A 10 -6.02 -1.19 -3.10
N GLY A 11 -6.22 -1.95 -4.19
CA GLY A 11 -5.41 -3.09 -4.58
C GLY A 11 -6.24 -4.36 -4.76
N SER A 12 -5.56 -5.44 -5.11
CA SER A 12 -6.16 -6.77 -5.26
C SER A 12 -6.00 -7.62 -3.98
N GLU A 13 -6.62 -8.78 -3.98
CA GLU A 13 -6.37 -9.82 -2.97
C GLU A 13 -4.87 -10.14 -2.88
N GLY A 14 -4.34 -10.26 -1.68
CA GLY A 14 -2.91 -10.46 -1.44
C GLY A 14 -2.07 -9.19 -1.57
N SER A 15 -2.65 -7.99 -1.63
CA SER A 15 -1.90 -6.74 -1.55
C SER A 15 -1.36 -6.47 -0.15
N TYR A 16 -0.39 -5.57 -0.05
CA TYR A 16 0.12 -5.11 1.26
C TYR A 16 -0.94 -4.42 2.09
N SER A 17 -1.91 -3.76 1.44
CA SER A 17 -3.09 -3.17 2.10
C SER A 17 -3.93 -4.24 2.77
N GLU A 18 -4.26 -5.31 2.06
CA GLU A 18 -5.06 -6.41 2.60
C GLU A 18 -4.32 -7.17 3.71
N GLU A 19 -3.01 -7.41 3.55
CA GLU A 19 -2.21 -8.05 4.58
C GLU A 19 -2.21 -7.24 5.89
N LEU A 20 -2.14 -5.90 5.78
CA LEU A 20 -2.25 -5.00 6.94
C LEU A 20 -3.62 -5.13 7.59
N LEU A 21 -4.69 -5.10 6.79
CA LEU A 21 -6.06 -5.22 7.30
C LEU A 21 -6.32 -6.56 8.00
N LYS A 22 -5.87 -7.66 7.42
CA LYS A 22 -6.00 -8.99 8.04
C LYS A 22 -5.29 -9.09 9.39
N LYS A 23 -4.19 -8.36 9.56
CA LYS A 23 -3.43 -8.32 10.81
C LYS A 23 -4.09 -7.46 11.89
N GLU A 24 -4.55 -6.27 11.52
CA GLU A 24 -5.03 -5.26 12.48
C GLU A 24 -6.55 -5.32 12.72
N PHE A 25 -7.33 -5.86 11.75
CA PHE A 25 -8.79 -5.82 11.70
C PHE A 25 -9.41 -7.17 11.33
N SER A 26 -8.97 -8.26 11.96
CA SER A 26 -9.33 -9.64 11.58
C SER A 26 -10.84 -9.95 11.54
N GLU A 27 -11.67 -9.17 12.23
CA GLU A 27 -13.13 -9.38 12.32
C GLU A 27 -13.94 -8.58 11.30
N TYR A 28 -13.25 -7.79 10.44
CA TYR A 28 -13.88 -6.93 9.45
C TYR A 28 -14.00 -7.62 8.09
N ILE A 29 -14.97 -7.18 7.29
CA ILE A 29 -15.07 -7.55 5.87
C ILE A 29 -14.22 -6.56 5.07
N PHE A 30 -13.40 -7.08 4.16
CA PHE A 30 -12.54 -6.25 3.32
C PHE A 30 -13.08 -6.19 1.89
N VAL A 31 -13.11 -4.97 1.32
CA VAL A 31 -13.57 -4.71 -0.04
C VAL A 31 -12.40 -4.15 -0.85
N ALA A 32 -11.94 -4.92 -1.83
CA ALA A 32 -10.87 -4.50 -2.74
C ALA A 32 -11.40 -3.51 -3.78
N CYS A 33 -10.68 -2.41 -3.99
CA CYS A 33 -10.99 -1.35 -4.95
C CYS A 33 -9.87 -1.24 -5.98
N LYS A 34 -10.24 -1.01 -7.25
CA LYS A 34 -9.28 -0.90 -8.36
C LYS A 34 -8.56 0.46 -8.40
N SER A 35 -9.15 1.49 -7.82
CA SER A 35 -8.60 2.85 -7.80
C SER A 35 -8.88 3.54 -6.47
N PHE A 36 -8.19 4.66 -6.21
CA PHE A 36 -8.47 5.52 -5.06
C PHE A 36 -9.85 6.17 -5.16
N THR A 37 -10.25 6.58 -6.35
CA THR A 37 -11.59 7.11 -6.62
C THR A 37 -12.69 6.12 -6.25
N GLU A 38 -12.53 4.83 -6.62
CA GLU A 38 -13.49 3.78 -6.25
C GLU A 38 -13.54 3.60 -4.73
N LEU A 39 -12.38 3.54 -4.06
CA LEU A 39 -12.28 3.44 -2.61
C LEU A 39 -13.01 4.59 -1.92
N ILE A 40 -12.69 5.83 -2.28
CA ILE A 40 -13.31 7.04 -1.71
C ILE A 40 -14.83 7.04 -1.93
N ASN A 41 -15.29 6.66 -3.11
CA ASN A 41 -16.71 6.57 -3.42
C ASN A 41 -17.44 5.54 -2.54
N ILE A 42 -16.84 4.36 -2.32
CA ILE A 42 -17.42 3.32 -1.46
C ILE A 42 -17.50 3.83 -0.02
N VAL A 43 -16.40 4.38 0.51
CA VAL A 43 -16.34 4.91 1.88
C VAL A 43 -17.39 6.01 2.10
N SER A 44 -17.52 6.93 1.14
CA SER A 44 -18.46 8.05 1.22
C SER A 44 -19.92 7.61 1.19
N ARG A 45 -20.26 6.60 0.37
CA ARG A 45 -21.65 6.15 0.16
C ARG A 45 -22.11 5.14 1.18
N GLU A 46 -21.26 4.16 1.53
CA GLU A 46 -21.65 3.03 2.35
C GLU A 46 -21.39 3.23 3.86
N LYS A 47 -20.87 4.42 4.24
CA LYS A 47 -20.50 4.75 5.62
C LYS A 47 -19.58 3.69 6.25
N CYS A 48 -18.73 3.10 5.45
CA CYS A 48 -17.68 2.19 5.89
C CYS A 48 -16.36 2.93 6.09
N GLN A 49 -15.32 2.22 6.51
CA GLN A 49 -13.96 2.75 6.59
C GLN A 49 -13.19 2.46 5.30
N GLY A 50 -12.09 3.20 5.09
CA GLY A 50 -11.16 2.97 4.00
C GLY A 50 -9.72 2.95 4.49
N LEU A 51 -8.88 2.08 3.93
CA LEU A 51 -7.44 2.07 4.12
C LEU A 51 -6.76 2.62 2.88
N LEU A 52 -6.13 3.79 3.02
CA LEU A 52 -5.54 4.56 1.93
C LEU A 52 -4.02 4.62 2.07
N PRO A 53 -3.21 4.07 1.14
CA PRO A 53 -1.77 4.27 1.12
C PRO A 53 -1.47 5.70 0.65
N VAL A 54 -0.71 6.46 1.45
CA VAL A 54 -0.47 7.88 1.16
C VAL A 54 0.99 8.22 0.92
N GLU A 55 1.91 7.38 1.37
CA GLU A 55 3.34 7.63 1.26
C GLU A 55 4.13 6.32 1.30
N ASN A 56 5.23 6.28 0.56
CA ASN A 56 6.21 5.21 0.65
C ASN A 56 7.61 5.81 0.80
N SER A 57 8.42 5.30 1.73
CA SER A 57 9.74 5.84 2.06
C SER A 57 10.74 5.86 0.90
N ILE A 58 10.50 5.06 -0.16
CA ILE A 58 11.35 5.00 -1.36
C ILE A 58 10.72 5.72 -2.54
N ALA A 59 9.41 5.52 -2.75
CA ALA A 59 8.69 6.07 -3.90
C ALA A 59 8.14 7.49 -3.64
N GLY A 60 8.08 7.91 -2.38
CA GLY A 60 7.56 9.22 -2.00
C GLY A 60 6.05 9.24 -1.82
N THR A 61 5.48 10.42 -1.95
CA THR A 61 4.07 10.72 -1.75
C THR A 61 3.19 10.11 -2.84
N VAL A 62 2.07 9.54 -2.46
CA VAL A 62 1.03 9.08 -3.39
C VAL A 62 0.04 10.24 -3.63
N ASN A 63 0.39 11.13 -4.57
CA ASN A 63 -0.34 12.38 -4.80
C ASN A 63 -1.82 12.15 -5.09
N GLU A 64 -2.16 11.18 -5.96
CA GLU A 64 -3.53 10.82 -6.29
C GLU A 64 -4.36 10.45 -5.05
N ALA A 65 -3.77 9.74 -4.09
CA ALA A 65 -4.46 9.38 -2.85
C ALA A 65 -4.77 10.61 -1.98
N TYR A 66 -3.85 11.57 -1.91
CA TYR A 66 -4.09 12.82 -1.18
C TYR A 66 -5.10 13.72 -1.88
N GLU A 67 -5.05 13.83 -3.20
CA GLU A 67 -6.01 14.62 -3.99
C GLU A 67 -7.43 14.12 -3.75
N GLU A 68 -7.67 12.83 -3.91
CA GLU A 68 -8.97 12.19 -3.64
C GLU A 68 -9.42 12.37 -2.18
N LEU A 69 -8.51 12.23 -1.23
CA LEU A 69 -8.82 12.41 0.20
C LEU A 69 -9.24 13.84 0.50
N ILE A 70 -8.52 14.85 -0.01
CA ILE A 70 -8.81 16.26 0.20
C ILE A 70 -10.17 16.63 -0.37
N GLU A 71 -10.46 16.18 -1.60
CA GLU A 71 -11.73 16.49 -2.27
C GLU A 71 -12.94 15.79 -1.61
N SER A 72 -12.73 14.65 -1.00
CA SER A 72 -13.80 13.85 -0.40
C SER A 72 -14.37 14.42 0.89
N GLY A 73 -13.60 15.19 1.63
CA GLY A 73 -13.95 15.67 2.97
C GLY A 73 -14.02 14.57 4.03
N LEU A 74 -13.49 13.35 3.75
CA LEU A 74 -13.42 12.28 4.72
C LEU A 74 -12.42 12.60 5.84
N GLU A 75 -12.71 12.11 7.05
CA GLU A 75 -11.84 12.28 8.22
C GLU A 75 -10.82 11.13 8.34
N ILE A 76 -9.68 11.44 8.95
CA ILE A 76 -8.62 10.47 9.27
C ILE A 76 -8.79 9.99 10.70
N PHE A 77 -8.90 8.68 10.91
CA PHE A 77 -9.08 8.05 12.24
C PHE A 77 -7.84 7.35 12.75
N GLY A 78 -6.91 7.00 11.88
CA GLY A 78 -5.73 6.26 12.25
C GLY A 78 -4.64 6.29 11.21
N GLU A 79 -3.46 5.93 11.64
CA GLU A 79 -2.26 5.83 10.84
C GLU A 79 -1.60 4.49 11.09
N PHE A 80 -1.14 3.85 10.02
CA PHE A 80 -0.42 2.58 10.08
C PHE A 80 0.83 2.67 9.22
N ILE A 81 1.94 2.19 9.74
CA ILE A 81 3.20 2.08 9.01
C ILE A 81 3.49 0.58 8.82
N LYS A 82 3.63 0.17 7.56
CA LYS A 82 3.91 -1.21 7.20
C LYS A 82 5.23 -1.33 6.45
N LYS A 83 6.08 -2.23 6.92
CA LYS A 83 7.28 -2.61 6.17
C LYS A 83 6.90 -3.39 4.91
N ILE A 84 7.43 -2.97 3.78
CA ILE A 84 7.24 -3.58 2.47
C ILE A 84 8.46 -4.45 2.18
N ASN A 85 8.22 -5.75 1.99
CA ASN A 85 9.29 -6.70 1.75
C ASN A 85 8.96 -7.54 0.52
N HIS A 86 9.75 -7.38 -0.53
CA HIS A 86 9.53 -8.09 -1.77
C HIS A 86 10.18 -9.48 -1.74
N THR A 87 9.45 -10.42 -2.31
CA THR A 87 9.76 -11.84 -2.32
C THR A 87 9.53 -12.39 -3.72
N LEU A 88 10.40 -13.26 -4.20
CA LEU A 88 10.20 -13.97 -5.45
C LEU A 88 9.35 -15.22 -5.19
N ILE A 89 8.24 -15.31 -5.89
CA ILE A 89 7.20 -16.31 -5.70
C ILE A 89 6.99 -17.07 -7.01
N GLY A 90 7.06 -18.39 -6.95
CA GLY A 90 6.71 -19.28 -8.05
C GLY A 90 5.50 -20.14 -7.71
N LEU A 91 5.04 -20.95 -8.64
CA LEU A 91 4.07 -22.02 -8.39
C LEU A 91 4.69 -23.09 -7.47
N SER A 92 3.85 -23.89 -6.80
CA SER A 92 4.31 -24.93 -5.86
C SER A 92 5.33 -25.92 -6.45
N GLY A 93 5.30 -26.15 -7.77
CA GLY A 93 6.25 -26.99 -8.49
C GLY A 93 7.53 -26.30 -8.99
N SER A 94 7.61 -24.96 -8.89
CA SER A 94 8.74 -24.19 -9.42
C SER A 94 10.03 -24.41 -8.61
N LYS A 95 11.17 -24.33 -9.30
CA LYS A 95 12.51 -24.25 -8.71
C LYS A 95 13.18 -22.96 -9.14
N PHE A 96 13.95 -22.36 -8.26
CA PHE A 96 14.62 -21.08 -8.54
C PHE A 96 15.50 -21.15 -9.82
N ASP A 97 16.25 -22.21 -9.98
CA ASP A 97 17.19 -22.41 -11.10
C ASP A 97 16.47 -22.58 -12.46
N ASP A 98 15.20 -22.94 -12.45
CA ASP A 98 14.38 -23.11 -13.67
C ASP A 98 13.64 -21.82 -14.06
N ILE A 99 13.67 -20.78 -13.23
CA ILE A 99 13.01 -19.51 -13.49
C ILE A 99 13.78 -18.74 -14.58
N THR A 100 13.08 -18.34 -15.63
CA THR A 100 13.63 -17.55 -16.73
C THR A 100 12.93 -16.20 -16.88
N HIS A 101 11.78 -16.02 -16.23
CA HIS A 101 10.93 -14.86 -16.41
C HIS A 101 10.35 -14.39 -15.06
N VAL A 102 10.25 -13.07 -14.89
CA VAL A 102 9.67 -12.45 -13.71
C VAL A 102 8.66 -11.38 -14.11
N ILE A 103 7.50 -11.39 -13.47
CA ILE A 103 6.45 -10.40 -13.64
C ILE A 103 6.13 -9.71 -12.34
N SER A 104 5.84 -8.42 -12.36
CA SER A 104 5.29 -7.64 -11.25
C SER A 104 4.95 -6.21 -11.70
N HIS A 105 4.39 -5.41 -10.79
CA HIS A 105 4.22 -3.97 -11.00
C HIS A 105 5.58 -3.27 -11.21
N PRO A 106 5.65 -2.26 -12.10
CA PRO A 106 6.90 -1.55 -12.41
C PRO A 106 7.69 -1.08 -11.18
N GLN A 107 7.01 -0.57 -10.16
CA GLN A 107 7.65 -0.10 -8.93
C GLN A 107 8.31 -1.24 -8.15
N ALA A 108 7.67 -2.39 -8.03
CA ALA A 108 8.25 -3.56 -7.36
C ALA A 108 9.47 -4.11 -8.12
N LEU A 109 9.39 -4.14 -9.46
CA LEU A 109 10.52 -4.51 -10.32
C LEU A 109 11.71 -3.55 -10.13
N GLN A 110 11.46 -2.25 -10.08
CA GLN A 110 12.49 -1.24 -9.85
C GLN A 110 13.14 -1.39 -8.46
N GLN A 111 12.32 -1.64 -7.43
CA GLN A 111 12.79 -1.86 -6.06
C GLN A 111 13.58 -3.16 -5.89
N CYS A 112 13.53 -4.08 -6.85
CA CYS A 112 14.28 -5.34 -6.87
C CYS A 112 15.33 -5.39 -7.99
N SER A 113 15.69 -4.26 -8.61
CA SER A 113 16.51 -4.20 -9.84
C SER A 113 17.89 -4.84 -9.68
N LYS A 114 18.56 -4.73 -8.51
CA LYS A 114 19.86 -5.37 -8.26
C LYS A 114 19.75 -6.89 -8.36
N PHE A 115 18.80 -7.47 -7.64
CA PHE A 115 18.54 -8.91 -7.69
C PHE A 115 18.21 -9.39 -9.11
N LEU A 116 17.37 -8.65 -9.85
CA LEU A 116 16.96 -9.02 -11.20
C LEU A 116 18.12 -8.95 -12.21
N GLN A 117 19.00 -7.96 -12.09
CA GLN A 117 20.21 -7.83 -12.92
C GLN A 117 21.20 -8.99 -12.68
N ASP A 118 21.46 -9.31 -11.44
CA ASP A 118 22.37 -10.41 -11.07
C ASP A 118 21.85 -11.77 -11.53
N SER A 119 20.54 -11.97 -11.50
CA SER A 119 19.87 -13.22 -11.90
C SER A 119 19.66 -13.34 -13.41
N LYS A 120 19.86 -12.28 -14.20
CA LYS A 120 19.68 -12.23 -15.68
C LYS A 120 18.30 -12.73 -16.14
N LEU A 121 17.27 -12.50 -15.35
CA LEU A 121 15.90 -12.89 -15.65
C LEU A 121 15.24 -11.93 -16.64
N ARG A 122 14.41 -12.43 -17.53
CA ARG A 122 13.54 -11.60 -18.35
C ARG A 122 12.47 -10.98 -17.49
N ILE A 123 12.15 -9.72 -17.72
CA ILE A 123 11.23 -8.92 -16.88
C ILE A 123 10.05 -8.46 -17.74
N THR A 124 8.83 -8.64 -17.25
CA THR A 124 7.63 -8.04 -17.85
C THR A 124 6.83 -7.30 -16.78
N PRO A 125 6.60 -5.99 -16.95
CA PRO A 125 5.74 -5.24 -16.08
C PRO A 125 4.26 -5.63 -16.27
N VAL A 126 3.53 -5.75 -15.15
CA VAL A 126 2.09 -5.98 -15.11
C VAL A 126 1.43 -4.94 -14.21
N PHE A 127 0.10 -4.89 -14.24
CA PHE A 127 -0.63 -3.80 -13.59
C PHE A 127 -0.51 -3.80 -12.05
N ASP A 128 -0.48 -4.97 -11.40
CA ASP A 128 -0.59 -5.10 -9.95
C ASP A 128 0.47 -6.05 -9.39
N THR A 129 1.05 -5.68 -8.24
CA THR A 129 2.08 -6.47 -7.55
C THR A 129 1.53 -7.80 -7.03
N ALA A 130 0.40 -7.79 -6.34
CA ALA A 130 -0.22 -9.00 -5.81
C ALA A 130 -0.93 -9.78 -6.91
N GLY A 131 -1.58 -9.08 -7.85
CA GLY A 131 -2.22 -9.66 -9.04
C GLY A 131 -1.26 -10.48 -9.89
N SER A 132 0.02 -10.10 -9.97
CA SER A 132 1.04 -10.87 -10.68
C SER A 132 1.18 -12.32 -10.19
N VAL A 133 0.93 -12.57 -8.90
CA VAL A 133 0.97 -13.92 -8.31
C VAL A 133 -0.18 -14.78 -8.83
N PHE A 134 -1.35 -14.20 -9.01
CA PHE A 134 -2.51 -14.91 -9.58
C PHE A 134 -2.36 -15.10 -11.09
N GLU A 135 -1.70 -14.16 -11.78
CA GLU A 135 -1.41 -14.30 -13.21
C GLU A 135 -0.50 -15.51 -13.51
N ILE A 136 0.54 -15.76 -12.71
CA ILE A 136 1.34 -17.00 -12.87
C ILE A 136 0.54 -18.26 -12.55
N LEU A 137 -0.47 -18.19 -11.68
CA LEU A 137 -1.35 -19.31 -11.37
C LEU A 137 -2.24 -19.67 -12.56
N GLU A 138 -2.77 -18.67 -13.27
CA GLU A 138 -3.62 -18.86 -14.45
C GLU A 138 -2.85 -19.46 -15.62
N THR A 139 -1.63 -18.97 -15.87
CA THR A 139 -0.78 -19.45 -16.96
C THR A 139 -0.22 -20.84 -16.70
N LYS A 140 -0.13 -21.27 -15.43
CA LYS A 140 0.47 -22.55 -14.99
C LYS A 140 1.93 -22.74 -15.44
N ASP A 141 2.62 -21.63 -15.76
CA ASP A 141 4.01 -21.65 -16.19
C ASP A 141 4.94 -21.70 -14.97
N THR A 142 5.60 -22.85 -14.76
CA THR A 142 6.52 -23.06 -13.65
C THR A 142 7.87 -22.36 -13.83
N ASN A 143 8.16 -21.81 -15.02
CA ASN A 143 9.38 -21.07 -15.34
C ASN A 143 9.22 -19.54 -15.18
N THR A 144 7.98 -19.08 -14.90
CA THR A 144 7.67 -17.70 -14.58
C THR A 144 7.44 -17.54 -13.09
N ALA A 145 8.03 -16.50 -12.49
CA ALA A 145 7.85 -16.12 -11.10
C ALA A 145 7.25 -14.70 -11.00
N ALA A 146 6.62 -14.40 -9.88
CA ALA A 146 6.13 -13.07 -9.54
C ALA A 146 6.94 -12.45 -8.40
N ILE A 147 7.02 -11.13 -8.35
CA ILE A 147 7.51 -10.40 -7.16
C ILE A 147 6.31 -9.83 -6.43
N ALA A 148 6.12 -10.23 -5.17
CA ALA A 148 5.04 -9.75 -4.29
C ALA A 148 5.41 -9.86 -2.81
N GLY A 149 4.43 -9.68 -1.92
CA GLY A 149 4.61 -9.81 -0.48
C GLY A 149 4.83 -11.25 -0.02
N GLY A 150 5.64 -11.46 1.01
CA GLY A 150 5.98 -12.79 1.52
C GLY A 150 4.84 -13.56 2.20
N HIS A 151 3.68 -12.94 2.41
CA HIS A 151 2.52 -13.59 3.05
C HIS A 151 1.91 -14.72 2.19
N PHE A 152 2.17 -14.76 0.89
CA PHE A 152 1.78 -15.87 0.01
C PHE A 152 2.40 -17.22 0.39
N LYS A 153 3.39 -17.24 1.29
CA LYS A 153 3.96 -18.49 1.84
C LYS A 153 2.94 -19.43 2.52
N ASN A 154 1.81 -18.86 2.96
CA ASN A 154 0.75 -19.61 3.61
C ASN A 154 -0.22 -20.26 2.61
N ASP A 155 -0.14 -19.93 1.34
CA ASP A 155 -0.97 -20.49 0.27
C ASP A 155 -0.20 -21.63 -0.44
N LYS A 156 -0.69 -22.86 -0.31
CA LYS A 156 -0.06 -24.07 -0.85
C LYS A 156 0.06 -24.09 -2.39
N ARG A 157 -0.63 -23.20 -3.09
CA ARG A 157 -0.53 -23.06 -4.55
C ARG A 157 0.82 -22.47 -4.97
N PHE A 158 1.45 -21.72 -4.06
CA PHE A 158 2.66 -20.97 -4.32
C PHE A 158 3.85 -21.49 -3.49
N LYS A 159 5.04 -21.14 -3.93
CA LYS A 159 6.30 -21.41 -3.26
C LYS A 159 7.16 -20.16 -3.23
N ILE A 160 7.68 -19.82 -2.06
CA ILE A 160 8.70 -18.79 -1.93
C ILE A 160 10.02 -19.33 -2.51
N LEU A 161 10.52 -18.69 -3.54
CA LEU A 161 11.76 -19.04 -4.21
C LEU A 161 12.95 -18.27 -3.63
N LYS A 162 12.73 -16.98 -3.29
CA LYS A 162 13.75 -16.13 -2.67
C LYS A 162 13.07 -15.03 -1.86
N GLU A 163 13.47 -14.87 -0.61
CA GLU A 163 13.02 -13.78 0.27
C GLU A 163 13.98 -12.58 0.24
N ASN A 164 13.49 -11.42 0.67
CA ASN A 164 14.29 -10.21 0.88
C ASN A 164 15.09 -9.77 -0.36
N ILE A 165 14.42 -9.71 -1.51
CA ILE A 165 15.06 -9.35 -2.78
C ILE A 165 15.05 -7.84 -3.08
N SER A 166 14.54 -7.03 -2.17
CA SER A 166 14.49 -5.57 -2.29
C SER A 166 15.89 -4.96 -2.27
N ASN A 167 16.11 -3.90 -3.04
CA ASN A 167 17.36 -3.13 -3.06
C ASN A 167 17.66 -2.44 -1.72
N HIS A 168 16.61 -2.13 -0.97
CA HIS A 168 16.67 -1.43 0.31
C HIS A 168 15.90 -2.22 1.36
N GLU A 169 16.48 -2.40 2.54
CA GLU A 169 15.84 -3.10 3.66
C GLU A 169 14.78 -2.25 4.36
N GLU A 170 14.94 -0.92 4.33
CA GLU A 170 14.03 0.03 4.95
C GLU A 170 13.09 0.61 3.90
N ASN A 171 12.06 -0.17 3.57
CA ASN A 171 10.98 0.21 2.70
C ASN A 171 9.67 0.15 3.50
N PHE A 172 9.06 1.31 3.72
CA PHE A 172 7.84 1.44 4.52
C PHE A 172 6.77 2.18 3.73
N THR A 173 5.54 1.71 3.85
CA THR A 173 4.37 2.43 3.35
C THR A 173 3.53 2.90 4.54
N ARG A 174 3.15 4.16 4.48
CA ARG A 174 2.23 4.82 5.40
C ARG A 174 0.83 4.75 4.86
N PHE A 175 -0.08 4.27 5.69
CA PHE A 175 -1.50 4.14 5.39
C PHE A 175 -2.31 4.98 6.35
N LEU A 176 -3.40 5.58 5.84
CA LEU A 176 -4.40 6.28 6.64
C LEU A 176 -5.70 5.47 6.67
N LEU A 177 -6.28 5.35 7.85
CA LEU A 177 -7.64 4.85 8.02
C LEU A 177 -8.59 6.03 7.96
N ILE A 178 -9.51 6.03 7.01
CA ILE A 178 -10.40 7.14 6.69
C ILE A 178 -11.87 6.74 6.76
N GLY A 179 -12.77 7.70 6.91
CA GLY A 179 -14.21 7.46 6.92
C GLY A 179 -15.05 8.71 7.18
N ASN A 180 -16.38 8.54 7.27
CA ASN A 180 -17.36 9.63 7.41
C ASN A 180 -17.67 10.04 8.85
N GLU A 181 -17.50 9.15 9.82
CA GLU A 181 -17.93 9.39 11.20
C GLU A 181 -16.75 9.28 12.15
N LYS A 182 -16.67 10.20 13.08
CA LYS A 182 -15.74 10.12 14.20
C LYS A 182 -16.00 8.84 14.98
N ILE A 183 -15.09 7.88 14.86
CA ILE A 183 -15.02 6.81 15.84
C ILE A 183 -14.39 7.43 17.08
N GLU A 184 -15.08 7.40 18.21
CA GLU A 184 -14.50 7.83 19.48
C GLU A 184 -13.22 7.04 19.74
N SER A 185 -12.09 7.66 19.43
CA SER A 185 -10.78 7.10 19.77
C SER A 185 -10.60 7.22 21.28
N LYS A 186 -10.38 6.09 21.92
CA LYS A 186 -10.00 6.05 23.36
C LYS A 186 -8.57 6.52 23.62
N LYS A 187 -7.82 6.85 22.56
CA LYS A 187 -6.45 7.40 22.64
C LYS A 187 -6.51 8.90 22.37
N GLU A 188 -5.70 9.67 23.10
CA GLU A 188 -5.47 11.06 22.77
C GLU A 188 -4.96 11.18 21.34
N ASN A 189 -5.61 12.00 20.54
CA ASN A 189 -5.19 12.28 19.17
C ASN A 189 -3.95 13.17 19.23
N ASN A 190 -2.79 12.61 18.86
CA ASN A 190 -1.51 13.31 18.90
C ASN A 190 -1.13 13.97 17.59
N LYS A 191 -1.90 13.71 16.51
CA LYS A 191 -1.62 14.19 15.16
C LYS A 191 -2.87 14.77 14.52
N PHE A 192 -2.68 15.76 13.66
CA PHE A 192 -3.71 16.25 12.74
C PHE A 192 -3.10 16.44 11.35
N SER A 193 -3.93 16.38 10.33
CA SER A 193 -3.55 16.69 8.96
C SER A 193 -4.27 17.96 8.51
N SER A 194 -3.57 18.83 7.81
CA SER A 194 -4.14 20.06 7.29
C SER A 194 -3.67 20.32 5.86
N VAL A 195 -4.50 20.96 5.07
CA VAL A 195 -4.14 21.48 3.76
C VAL A 195 -3.83 22.96 3.89
N LEU A 196 -2.63 23.33 3.48
CA LEU A 196 -2.22 24.72 3.44
C LEU A 196 -2.40 25.29 2.04
N ILE A 197 -3.27 26.29 1.90
CA ILE A 197 -3.40 27.08 0.69
C ILE A 197 -2.70 28.41 0.92
N SER A 198 -1.69 28.71 0.10
CA SER A 198 -0.93 29.95 0.21
C SER A 198 -0.83 30.67 -1.15
N ASP A 199 -0.64 31.98 -1.11
CA ASP A 199 -0.29 32.74 -2.31
C ASP A 199 1.05 32.25 -2.88
N ASP A 200 1.18 32.27 -4.21
CA ASP A 200 2.47 32.02 -4.89
C ASP A 200 3.34 33.28 -4.86
N LYS A 201 3.88 33.60 -3.68
CA LYS A 201 4.76 34.75 -3.42
C LYS A 201 5.95 34.35 -2.55
N PRO A 202 7.10 34.98 -2.72
CA PRO A 202 8.26 34.75 -1.84
C PRO A 202 7.87 34.91 -0.36
N GLY A 203 8.19 33.89 0.46
CA GLY A 203 7.97 33.88 1.89
C GLY A 203 6.58 33.45 2.37
N SER A 204 5.63 33.11 1.48
CA SER A 204 4.28 32.66 1.88
C SER A 204 4.32 31.37 2.72
N LEU A 205 5.10 30.40 2.31
CA LEU A 205 5.29 29.15 3.08
C LEU A 205 5.91 29.44 4.46
N LEU A 206 6.92 30.32 4.52
CA LEU A 206 7.57 30.68 5.78
C LEU A 206 6.59 31.32 6.77
N LYS A 207 5.69 32.19 6.29
CA LYS A 207 4.67 32.80 7.13
C LYS A 207 3.74 31.77 7.76
N ALA A 208 3.30 30.77 6.97
CA ALA A 208 2.46 29.69 7.46
C ALA A 208 3.21 28.83 8.50
N LEU A 209 4.44 28.41 8.19
CA LEU A 209 5.26 27.59 9.09
C LEU A 209 5.56 28.32 10.41
N ASN A 210 5.73 29.64 10.41
CA ASN A 210 5.91 30.43 11.61
C ASN A 210 4.71 30.34 12.56
N ILE A 211 3.49 30.25 12.05
CA ILE A 211 2.29 30.06 12.88
C ILE A 211 2.37 28.74 13.63
N PHE A 212 2.71 27.65 12.94
CA PHE A 212 2.87 26.32 13.58
C PHE A 212 4.03 26.32 14.58
N SER A 213 5.14 26.95 14.25
CA SER A 213 6.28 27.09 15.18
C SER A 213 5.90 27.82 16.47
N CYS A 214 5.11 28.91 16.39
CA CYS A 214 4.62 29.63 17.56
C CYS A 214 3.67 28.81 18.45
N LEU A 215 2.96 27.85 17.86
CA LEU A 215 2.05 26.94 18.55
C LEU A 215 2.74 25.67 19.06
N LEU A 216 4.04 25.55 18.89
CA LEU A 216 4.87 24.39 19.29
C LEU A 216 4.46 23.08 18.59
N TYR A 217 3.82 23.15 17.43
CA TYR A 217 3.58 21.98 16.63
C TYR A 217 4.86 21.51 15.92
N THR A 218 5.06 20.21 15.86
CA THR A 218 6.15 19.58 15.10
C THR A 218 5.60 18.94 13.83
N SER A 219 6.37 18.97 12.74
CA SER A 219 6.04 18.30 11.49
C SER A 219 6.68 16.91 11.44
N ASP A 220 5.97 15.93 10.88
CA ASP A 220 6.49 14.61 10.55
C ASP A 220 7.05 14.55 9.10
N ALA A 221 7.45 15.70 8.54
CA ALA A 221 7.98 15.80 7.16
C ALA A 221 9.40 15.23 7.04
#